data_2b80a723f8142296173eb3786a3ab04d
#
_entry.id   2b80a723f8142296173eb3786a3ab04d
#
_cell.length_a   1.000
_cell.length_b   1.000
_cell.length_c   1.000
_cell.angle_alpha   90.00
_cell.angle_beta   90.00
_cell.angle_gamma   90.00
#
_symmetry.space_group_name_H-M   'P 1'
#
loop_
_entity.id
_entity.type
_entity.pdbx_description
1 polymer ?
#
loop_
_entity_poly.entity_id
_entity_poly.type
_entity_poly.pdbx_seq_one_letter_code
_entity_poly.pdbx_strand_id
1 'polypeptide(L)'
;KVPVPSIVLVEGFGIEGDAHGGSTVQHRSRVARDPSQPNLRQVHLMPAEFLDVARDHGFDVGAGDLGENILTRGIDLAGLGRDTLLHLGPDAVVRVTGLRNPCVQIDAFRPGLLALAVRRDASGDIVRAAGVMSVVVRGGIVREADTIVAERPPAGHVPLEVV
;
A
#
# COMPACT_ATOMS: atom_id res chain seq x y z
N LYS A 1 -9.44 -3.06 9.12
CA LYS A 1 -9.18 -1.76 9.78
C LYS A 1 -10.47 -0.92 9.76
N VAL A 2 -10.51 0.13 10.57
CA VAL A 2 -11.66 1.05 10.62
C VAL A 2 -11.23 2.39 10.02
N PRO A 3 -12.00 2.98 9.10
CA PRO A 3 -11.73 4.33 8.59
C PRO A 3 -11.72 5.38 9.71
N VAL A 4 -10.80 6.30 9.62
CA VAL A 4 -10.64 7.44 10.54
C VAL A 4 -10.39 8.72 9.74
N PRO A 5 -10.76 9.91 10.24
CA PRO A 5 -10.62 11.16 9.48
C PRO A 5 -9.17 11.61 9.28
N SER A 6 -8.25 11.10 10.08
CA SER A 6 -6.82 11.39 9.97
C SER A 6 -5.97 10.30 10.59
N ILE A 7 -4.73 10.19 10.12
CA ILE A 7 -3.68 9.32 10.66
C ILE A 7 -2.41 10.12 10.89
N VAL A 8 -1.59 9.69 11.84
CA VAL A 8 -0.27 10.26 12.12
C VAL A 8 0.79 9.33 11.57
N LEU A 9 1.61 9.83 10.64
CA LEU A 9 2.78 9.14 10.13
C LEU A 9 4.01 9.52 10.97
N VAL A 10 4.79 8.51 11.35
CA VAL A 10 6.01 8.67 12.14
C VAL A 10 7.20 8.17 11.30
N GLU A 11 8.21 9.04 11.14
CA GLU A 11 9.40 8.75 10.34
C GLU A 11 10.09 7.46 10.77
N GLY A 12 10.42 6.61 9.80
CA GLY A 12 11.09 5.32 10.01
C GLY A 12 10.27 4.26 10.76
N PHE A 13 9.04 4.61 11.19
CA PHE A 13 8.18 3.73 11.98
C PHE A 13 6.93 3.28 11.22
N GLY A 14 6.19 4.20 10.61
CA GLY A 14 4.90 3.95 9.95
C GLY A 14 3.79 4.78 10.54
N ILE A 15 2.64 4.16 10.79
CA ILE A 15 1.46 4.84 11.33
C ILE A 15 1.36 4.61 12.84
N GLU A 16 1.16 5.67 13.58
CA GLU A 16 0.95 5.62 15.03
C GLU A 16 -0.26 4.72 15.36
N GLY A 17 -0.04 3.75 16.24
CA GLY A 17 -1.08 2.79 16.64
C GLY A 17 -1.37 1.66 15.66
N ASP A 18 -0.72 1.60 14.47
CA ASP A 18 -0.87 0.46 13.56
C ASP A 18 0.01 -0.73 14.02
N ALA A 19 -0.59 -1.92 14.01
CA ALA A 19 0.10 -3.16 14.38
C ALA A 19 1.30 -3.52 13.48
N HIS A 20 1.42 -2.90 12.31
CA HIS A 20 2.53 -3.08 11.37
C HIS A 20 3.59 -1.96 11.50
N GLY A 21 3.40 -1.01 12.43
CA GLY A 21 4.38 0.03 12.72
C GLY A 21 5.66 -0.55 13.31
N GLY A 22 6.81 -0.01 12.91
CA GLY A 22 8.12 -0.41 13.41
C GLY A 22 9.22 -0.27 12.36
N SER A 23 10.46 -0.11 12.82
CA SER A 23 11.63 -0.02 11.94
C SER A 23 12.03 -1.37 11.34
N THR A 24 11.68 -2.49 12.01
CA THR A 24 11.89 -3.85 11.55
C THR A 24 10.57 -4.53 11.21
N VAL A 25 10.64 -5.67 10.50
CA VAL A 25 9.44 -6.40 10.04
C VAL A 25 8.51 -6.79 11.19
N GLN A 26 7.21 -6.57 10.98
CA GLN A 26 6.16 -6.89 11.95
C GLN A 26 5.26 -8.06 11.48
N HIS A 27 5.28 -8.39 10.19
CA HIS A 27 4.47 -9.49 9.67
C HIS A 27 4.97 -10.84 10.19
N ARG A 28 4.08 -11.64 10.80
CA ARG A 28 4.41 -12.90 11.49
C ARG A 28 5.34 -13.84 10.72
N SER A 29 5.09 -14.06 9.43
CA SER A 29 5.92 -14.95 8.60
C SER A 29 7.32 -14.40 8.33
N ARG A 30 7.50 -13.07 8.35
CA ARG A 30 8.79 -12.40 8.16
C ARG A 30 9.57 -12.36 9.46
N VAL A 31 8.91 -12.03 10.57
CA VAL A 31 9.49 -12.08 11.91
C VAL A 31 10.01 -13.50 12.22
N ALA A 32 9.25 -14.53 11.85
CA ALA A 32 9.66 -15.92 12.02
C ALA A 32 10.90 -16.31 11.19
N ARG A 33 11.11 -15.63 10.05
CA ARG A 33 12.26 -15.89 9.18
C ARG A 33 13.50 -15.10 9.60
N ASP A 34 13.34 -13.81 9.85
CA ASP A 34 14.41 -12.91 10.30
C ASP A 34 13.79 -11.62 10.86
N PRO A 35 13.73 -11.46 12.19
CA PRO A 35 13.12 -10.31 12.84
C PRO A 35 13.93 -9.00 12.67
N SER A 36 15.19 -9.08 12.23
CA SER A 36 16.07 -7.92 12.08
C SER A 36 15.91 -7.19 10.72
N GLN A 37 15.17 -7.79 9.77
CA GLN A 37 14.98 -7.18 8.45
C GLN A 37 14.30 -5.82 8.55
N PRO A 38 14.72 -4.82 7.74
CA PRO A 38 14.04 -3.54 7.66
C PRO A 38 12.57 -3.71 7.26
N ASN A 39 11.70 -2.93 7.90
CA ASN A 39 10.29 -2.90 7.55
C ASN A 39 10.06 -2.03 6.29
N LEU A 40 10.02 -2.65 5.13
CA LEU A 40 9.70 -2.00 3.86
C LEU A 40 8.18 -1.81 3.64
N ARG A 41 7.35 -2.15 4.64
CA ARG A 41 5.88 -2.21 4.55
C ARG A 41 5.21 -1.42 5.67
N GLN A 42 5.75 -0.24 5.97
CA GLN A 42 5.25 0.61 7.06
C GLN A 42 3.88 1.20 6.74
N VAL A 43 3.65 1.56 5.46
CA VAL A 43 2.38 2.13 5.00
C VAL A 43 1.95 1.42 3.71
N HIS A 44 0.71 0.93 3.69
CA HIS A 44 0.07 0.35 2.53
C HIS A 44 -0.89 1.35 1.90
N LEU A 45 -0.60 1.77 0.67
CA LEU A 45 -1.49 2.59 -0.16
C LEU A 45 -2.18 1.70 -1.18
N MET A 46 -3.49 1.85 -1.33
CA MET A 46 -4.30 1.07 -2.28
C MET A 46 -5.20 1.99 -3.11
N PRO A 47 -5.35 1.75 -4.43
CA PRO A 47 -6.28 2.53 -5.24
C PRO A 47 -7.71 2.20 -4.84
N ALA A 48 -8.52 3.21 -4.55
CA ALA A 48 -9.95 3.06 -4.27
C ALA A 48 -10.71 2.49 -5.46
N GLU A 49 -10.19 2.70 -6.66
CA GLU A 49 -10.69 2.12 -7.91
C GLU A 49 -10.71 0.58 -7.88
N PHE A 50 -9.78 -0.04 -7.14
CA PHE A 50 -9.82 -1.50 -6.93
C PHE A 50 -11.07 -1.94 -6.16
N LEU A 51 -11.49 -1.17 -5.15
CA LEU A 51 -12.72 -1.46 -4.41
C LEU A 51 -13.95 -1.27 -5.29
N ASP A 52 -13.92 -0.26 -6.20
CA ASP A 52 -15.00 -0.03 -7.15
C ASP A 52 -15.14 -1.23 -8.10
N VAL A 53 -14.03 -1.70 -8.69
CA VAL A 53 -14.00 -2.91 -9.54
C VAL A 53 -14.47 -4.15 -8.77
N ALA A 54 -14.04 -4.32 -7.52
CA ALA A 54 -14.45 -5.47 -6.72
C ALA A 54 -15.97 -5.46 -6.47
N ARG A 55 -16.56 -4.30 -6.16
CA ARG A 55 -18.01 -4.15 -5.97
C ARG A 55 -18.81 -4.41 -7.27
N ASP A 56 -18.30 -3.97 -8.41
CA ASP A 56 -18.91 -4.24 -9.72
C ASP A 56 -18.92 -5.75 -10.06
N HIS A 57 -17.98 -6.51 -9.48
CA HIS A 57 -17.95 -7.99 -9.55
C HIS A 57 -18.75 -8.66 -8.43
N GLY A 58 -19.52 -7.91 -7.65
CA GLY A 58 -20.40 -8.43 -6.61
C GLY A 58 -19.74 -8.71 -5.27
N PHE A 59 -18.50 -8.25 -5.05
CA PHE A 59 -17.85 -8.39 -3.75
C PHE A 59 -18.26 -7.24 -2.82
N ASP A 60 -18.75 -7.59 -1.64
CA ASP A 60 -19.00 -6.64 -0.56
C ASP A 60 -17.68 -6.34 0.17
N VAL A 61 -17.01 -5.27 -0.26
CA VAL A 61 -15.72 -4.82 0.27
C VAL A 61 -15.72 -3.30 0.46
N GLY A 62 -15.14 -2.86 1.57
CA GLY A 62 -15.06 -1.45 1.95
C GLY A 62 -13.64 -1.04 2.34
N ALA A 63 -13.52 0.24 2.72
CA ALA A 63 -12.28 0.80 3.21
C ALA A 63 -11.78 0.06 4.47
N GLY A 64 -10.49 -0.30 4.49
CA GLY A 64 -9.83 -1.01 5.59
C GLY A 64 -9.93 -2.53 5.54
N ASP A 65 -10.84 -3.10 4.74
CA ASP A 65 -11.11 -4.54 4.70
C ASP A 65 -9.91 -5.37 4.19
N LEU A 66 -9.11 -4.79 3.29
CA LEU A 66 -7.93 -5.45 2.75
C LEU A 66 -6.64 -5.11 3.51
N GLY A 67 -6.80 -4.42 4.66
CA GLY A 67 -5.71 -4.08 5.55
C GLY A 67 -4.89 -2.87 5.12
N GLU A 68 -5.36 -2.12 4.11
CA GLU A 68 -4.71 -0.90 3.66
C GLU A 68 -4.76 0.19 4.74
N ASN A 69 -3.85 1.16 4.62
CA ASN A 69 -3.77 2.31 5.50
C ASN A 69 -4.34 3.57 4.85
N ILE A 70 -4.10 3.71 3.55
CA ILE A 70 -4.53 4.88 2.78
C ILE A 70 -5.17 4.39 1.48
N LEU A 71 -6.41 4.80 1.25
CA LEU A 71 -7.05 4.71 -0.06
C LEU A 71 -6.70 5.96 -0.86
N THR A 72 -6.22 5.75 -2.07
CA THR A 72 -5.92 6.82 -3.01
C THR A 72 -6.92 6.82 -4.16
N ARG A 73 -7.09 7.95 -4.84
CA ARG A 73 -7.92 8.03 -6.04
C ARG A 73 -7.24 8.90 -7.11
N GLY A 74 -7.35 8.46 -8.37
CA GLY A 74 -6.81 9.21 -9.50
C GLY A 74 -5.28 9.18 -9.65
N ILE A 75 -4.60 8.26 -8.96
CA ILE A 75 -3.15 8.04 -9.10
C ILE A 75 -2.87 6.59 -9.48
N ASP A 76 -2.09 6.38 -10.54
CA ASP A 76 -1.61 5.05 -10.94
C ASP A 76 -0.45 4.61 -10.03
N LEU A 77 -0.78 3.99 -8.90
CA LEU A 77 0.21 3.50 -7.95
C LEU A 77 1.10 2.40 -8.55
N ALA A 78 0.57 1.55 -9.42
CA ALA A 78 1.33 0.44 -10.00
C ALA A 78 2.35 0.92 -11.04
N GLY A 79 2.06 2.04 -11.72
CA GLY A 79 2.97 2.69 -12.67
C GLY A 79 4.03 3.58 -12.03
N LEU A 80 4.04 3.71 -10.69
CA LEU A 80 5.13 4.40 -10.00
C LEU A 80 6.42 3.57 -10.04
N GLY A 81 7.56 4.25 -10.07
CA GLY A 81 8.87 3.59 -9.87
C GLY A 81 9.19 3.38 -8.39
N ARG A 82 10.08 2.42 -8.11
CA ARG A 82 10.67 2.28 -6.79
C ARG A 82 11.38 3.58 -6.39
N ASP A 83 11.35 3.90 -5.12
CA ASP A 83 11.91 5.12 -4.52
C ASP A 83 11.20 6.43 -4.94
N THR A 84 10.05 6.35 -5.64
CA THR A 84 9.17 7.53 -5.81
C THR A 84 8.74 8.04 -4.44
N LEU A 85 8.85 9.35 -4.23
CA LEU A 85 8.31 10.01 -3.05
C LEU A 85 6.85 10.40 -3.30
N LEU A 86 5.99 10.13 -2.33
CA LEU A 86 4.61 10.59 -2.32
C LEU A 86 4.46 11.60 -1.18
N HIS A 87 4.23 12.84 -1.53
CA HIS A 87 3.88 13.91 -0.60
C HIS A 87 2.39 13.79 -0.31
N LEU A 88 2.05 13.54 0.96
CA LEU A 88 0.68 13.31 1.43
C LEU A 88 0.25 14.52 2.26
N GLY A 89 -0.57 15.39 1.67
CA GLY A 89 -0.93 16.66 2.29
C GLY A 89 0.29 17.59 2.47
N PRO A 90 0.27 18.49 3.48
CA PRO A 90 1.29 19.53 3.61
C PRO A 90 2.64 19.02 4.12
N ASP A 91 2.67 17.96 4.93
CA ASP A 91 3.85 17.65 5.73
C ASP A 91 4.41 16.25 5.50
N ALA A 92 3.55 15.24 5.41
CA ALA A 92 3.96 13.84 5.39
C ALA A 92 4.54 13.42 4.04
N VAL A 93 5.60 12.60 4.06
CA VAL A 93 6.20 12.03 2.85
C VAL A 93 6.49 10.55 3.07
N VAL A 94 6.07 9.74 2.12
CA VAL A 94 6.42 8.32 2.07
C VAL A 94 7.21 8.00 0.81
N ARG A 95 8.10 7.03 0.90
CA ARG A 95 8.87 6.50 -0.23
C ARG A 95 8.33 5.13 -0.61
N VAL A 96 7.93 4.97 -1.86
CA VAL A 96 7.44 3.70 -2.40
C VAL A 96 8.56 2.67 -2.43
N THR A 97 8.31 1.51 -1.85
CA THR A 97 9.29 0.41 -1.75
C THR A 97 9.01 -0.73 -2.72
N GLY A 98 7.74 -0.99 -3.03
CA GLY A 98 7.36 -2.04 -3.97
C GLY A 98 5.87 -2.32 -3.98
N LEU A 99 5.48 -3.34 -4.77
CA LEU A 99 4.11 -3.80 -4.85
C LEU A 99 3.71 -4.58 -3.60
N ARG A 100 2.47 -4.40 -3.16
CA ARG A 100 1.87 -5.31 -2.20
C ARG A 100 1.75 -6.69 -2.83
N ASN A 101 2.19 -7.72 -2.10
CA ASN A 101 1.91 -9.11 -2.48
C ASN A 101 0.55 -9.54 -1.90
N PRO A 102 -0.51 -9.64 -2.71
CA PRO A 102 -1.78 -10.18 -2.25
C PRO A 102 -1.59 -11.65 -1.82
N CYS A 103 -2.23 -12.04 -0.75
CA CYS A 103 -2.09 -13.39 -0.21
C CYS A 103 -3.45 -14.08 -0.05
N VAL A 104 -3.42 -15.37 0.25
CA VAL A 104 -4.61 -16.21 0.44
C VAL A 104 -5.59 -15.68 1.50
N GLN A 105 -5.18 -14.76 2.37
CA GLN A 105 -6.05 -14.11 3.33
C GLN A 105 -7.15 -13.27 2.66
N ILE A 106 -6.91 -12.78 1.42
CA ILE A 106 -7.92 -12.07 0.62
C ILE A 106 -9.06 -13.05 0.24
N ASP A 107 -8.72 -14.26 -0.19
CA ASP A 107 -9.72 -15.27 -0.51
C ASP A 107 -10.40 -15.85 0.74
N ALA A 108 -9.69 -15.94 1.86
CA ALA A 108 -10.28 -16.29 3.14
C ALA A 108 -11.31 -15.25 3.61
N PHE A 109 -11.10 -13.99 3.29
CA PHE A 109 -12.03 -12.89 3.57
C PHE A 109 -13.21 -12.90 2.59
N ARG A 110 -12.95 -12.97 1.28
CA ARG A 110 -13.96 -13.06 0.20
C ARG A 110 -13.47 -14.03 -0.87
N PRO A 111 -14.04 -15.23 -0.97
CA PRO A 111 -13.66 -16.22 -1.96
C PRO A 111 -13.73 -15.68 -3.40
N GLY A 112 -12.65 -15.79 -4.16
CA GLY A 112 -12.52 -15.29 -5.53
C GLY A 112 -11.95 -13.87 -5.66
N LEU A 113 -11.88 -13.09 -4.59
CA LEU A 113 -11.38 -11.71 -4.64
C LEU A 113 -9.88 -11.64 -4.97
N LEU A 114 -9.11 -12.67 -4.59
CA LEU A 114 -7.68 -12.73 -4.91
C LEU A 114 -7.44 -12.74 -6.43
N ALA A 115 -8.33 -13.35 -7.22
CA ALA A 115 -8.22 -13.38 -8.68
C ALA A 115 -8.37 -12.00 -9.33
N LEU A 116 -9.09 -11.06 -8.70
CA LEU A 116 -9.10 -9.66 -9.12
C LEU A 116 -7.83 -8.91 -8.72
N ALA A 117 -7.29 -9.21 -7.54
CA ALA A 117 -6.08 -8.57 -7.01
C ALA A 117 -4.80 -9.02 -7.72
N VAL A 118 -4.79 -10.26 -8.27
CA VAL A 118 -3.67 -10.82 -9.04
C VAL A 118 -4.24 -11.46 -10.29
N ARG A 119 -3.99 -10.86 -11.43
CA ARG A 119 -4.49 -11.36 -12.73
C ARG A 119 -3.39 -11.28 -13.79
N ARG A 120 -3.59 -11.95 -14.90
CA ARG A 120 -2.78 -11.75 -16.10
C ARG A 120 -3.48 -10.74 -17.01
N ASP A 121 -2.70 -9.84 -17.59
CA ASP A 121 -3.19 -8.93 -18.63
C ASP A 121 -3.21 -9.62 -20.01
N ALA A 122 -3.56 -8.85 -21.05
CA ALA A 122 -3.62 -9.34 -22.40
C ALA A 122 -2.26 -9.80 -22.98
N SER A 123 -1.16 -9.31 -22.41
CA SER A 123 0.22 -9.69 -22.76
C SER A 123 0.69 -10.93 -22.00
N GLY A 124 -0.10 -11.41 -21.01
CA GLY A 124 0.23 -12.53 -20.14
C GLY A 124 1.03 -12.13 -18.90
N ASP A 125 1.30 -10.85 -18.70
CA ASP A 125 2.04 -10.33 -17.57
C ASP A 125 1.18 -10.33 -16.30
N ILE A 126 1.82 -10.55 -15.15
CA ILE A 126 1.13 -10.55 -13.86
C ILE A 126 0.90 -9.11 -13.39
N VAL A 127 -0.37 -8.71 -13.35
CA VAL A 127 -0.82 -7.45 -12.78
C VAL A 127 -1.23 -7.64 -11.32
N ARG A 128 -0.73 -6.79 -10.43
CA ARG A 128 -1.10 -6.75 -9.02
C ARG A 128 -1.81 -5.43 -8.70
N ALA A 129 -3.10 -5.51 -8.43
CA ALA A 129 -3.98 -4.36 -8.25
C ALA A 129 -4.16 -3.95 -6.77
N ALA A 130 -3.53 -4.66 -5.83
CA ALA A 130 -3.72 -4.42 -4.40
C ALA A 130 -2.85 -3.27 -3.82
N GLY A 131 -2.30 -2.42 -4.69
CA GLY A 131 -1.55 -1.23 -4.29
C GLY A 131 -0.07 -1.45 -3.99
N VAL A 132 0.52 -0.49 -3.30
CA VAL A 132 1.96 -0.41 -3.05
C VAL A 132 2.27 -0.32 -1.57
N MET A 133 3.47 -0.75 -1.23
CA MET A 133 4.07 -0.58 0.09
C MET A 133 5.03 0.59 0.09
N SER A 134 5.17 1.23 1.25
CA SER A 134 6.05 2.38 1.41
C SER A 134 6.61 2.45 2.84
N VAL A 135 7.63 3.29 2.99
CA VAL A 135 8.22 3.68 4.28
C VAL A 135 8.04 5.18 4.49
N VAL A 136 7.88 5.60 5.73
CA VAL A 136 7.75 7.02 6.09
C VAL A 136 9.14 7.64 6.12
N VAL A 137 9.37 8.66 5.29
CA VAL A 137 10.63 9.43 5.23
C VAL A 137 10.51 10.81 5.85
N ARG A 138 9.29 11.30 6.03
CA ARG A 138 8.96 12.48 6.84
C ARG A 138 7.59 12.28 7.48
N GLY A 139 7.54 12.43 8.78
CA GLY A 139 6.30 12.33 9.55
C GLY A 139 5.35 13.50 9.28
N GLY A 140 4.10 13.31 9.68
CA GLY A 140 3.06 14.34 9.56
C GLY A 140 1.67 13.76 9.71
N ILE A 141 0.67 14.63 9.76
CA ILE A 141 -0.74 14.24 9.80
C ILE A 141 -1.27 14.17 8.37
N VAL A 142 -1.87 13.04 8.02
CA VAL A 142 -2.57 12.86 6.74
C VAL A 142 -4.08 12.80 7.03
N ARG A 143 -4.84 13.58 6.28
CA ARG A 143 -6.30 13.71 6.41
C ARG A 143 -7.01 13.20 5.19
N GLU A 144 -8.28 12.91 5.36
CA GLU A 144 -9.15 12.64 4.22
C GLU A 144 -9.14 13.82 3.24
N ALA A 145 -9.12 13.55 1.95
CA ALA A 145 -9.04 14.50 0.84
C ALA A 145 -7.72 15.27 0.73
N ASP A 146 -6.69 14.94 1.50
CA ASP A 146 -5.36 15.51 1.28
C ASP A 146 -4.85 15.14 -0.13
N THR A 147 -4.25 16.12 -0.79
CA THR A 147 -3.66 15.92 -2.12
C THR A 147 -2.41 15.06 -2.03
N ILE A 148 -2.23 14.17 -3.01
CA ILE A 148 -1.02 13.36 -3.18
C ILE A 148 -0.24 13.88 -4.39
N VAL A 149 1.04 14.23 -4.17
CA VAL A 149 1.95 14.64 -5.24
C VAL A 149 3.09 13.62 -5.32
N ALA A 150 3.27 13.05 -6.52
CA ALA A 150 4.35 12.10 -6.77
C ALA A 150 5.61 12.83 -7.29
N GLU A 151 6.73 12.60 -6.63
CA GLU A 151 8.06 13.06 -7.01
C GLU A 151 8.89 11.85 -7.43
N ARG A 152 9.26 11.80 -8.72
CA ARG A 152 10.03 10.68 -9.27
C ARG A 152 11.49 10.75 -8.84
N PRO A 153 12.15 9.60 -8.61
CA PRO A 153 13.55 9.57 -8.24
C PRO A 153 14.43 10.10 -9.40
N PRO A 154 15.47 10.87 -9.10
CA PRO A 154 16.37 11.43 -10.12
C PRO A 154 17.15 10.35 -10.89
N ALA A 155 17.32 9.17 -10.31
CA ALA A 155 18.00 8.03 -10.95
C ALA A 155 17.16 7.35 -12.08
N GLY A 156 15.94 7.88 -12.32
CA GLY A 156 15.04 7.33 -13.33
C GLY A 156 14.06 6.27 -12.81
N HIS A 157 13.27 5.74 -13.72
CA HIS A 157 12.21 4.78 -13.38
C HIS A 157 12.78 3.38 -13.20
N VAL A 158 12.58 2.82 -12.00
CA VAL A 158 12.84 1.41 -11.71
C VAL A 158 11.49 0.75 -11.42
N PRO A 159 11.08 -0.28 -12.19
CA PRO A 159 9.80 -0.95 -11.97
C PRO A 159 9.65 -1.49 -10.55
N LEU A 160 8.40 -1.51 -10.08
CA LEU A 160 8.09 -2.04 -8.76
C LEU A 160 8.13 -3.57 -8.75
N GLU A 161 8.85 -4.12 -7.81
CA GLU A 161 8.82 -5.54 -7.48
C GLU A 161 7.99 -5.77 -6.21
N VAL A 162 7.63 -7.02 -5.95
CA VAL A 162 6.93 -7.42 -4.73
C VAL A 162 7.85 -7.33 -3.51
N VAL A 163 7.38 -6.72 -2.43
CA VAL A 163 8.10 -6.58 -1.15
C VAL A 163 7.35 -7.24 0.00
#